data_eb6828106cf49b484ec359d3f436167e
#
_entry.id   eb6828106cf49b484ec359d3f436167e
#
_cell.length_a   1.000
_cell.length_b   1.000
_cell.length_c   1.000
_cell.angle_alpha   90.00
_cell.angle_beta   90.00
_cell.angle_gamma   90.00
#
_symmetry.space_group_name_H-M   'P 1'
#
loop_
_entity.id
_entity.type
_entity.pdbx_description
1 polymer ?
#
loop_
_entity_poly.entity_id
_entity_poly.type
_entity_poly.pdbx_seq_one_letter_code
_entity_poly.pdbx_strand_id
1 'polypeptide(L)'
;PFSFLFTGLFYEILLYMLIASLVVLIPKPGVVSLFTMVRFLLGGFITGSFTPISFITLSVSAVILEVMMYTAGITGKNPDPGNRLRVGMVCGIADMISGYVSFSVWMVLYRLFYSNWYIMANILIDGFLYTFIGAWFGISLGNRLKKVAE
;
A
#
# COMPACT_ATOMS: atom_id res chain seq x y z
N PRO A 1 -12.66 -6.95 19.55
CA PRO A 1 -11.56 -7.61 18.81
C PRO A 1 -11.80 -7.66 17.31
N PHE A 2 -13.06 -7.90 16.85
CA PHE A 2 -13.36 -7.99 15.40
C PHE A 2 -13.47 -6.65 14.68
N SER A 3 -13.71 -5.54 15.38
CA SER A 3 -13.80 -4.20 14.78
C SER A 3 -12.52 -3.78 14.08
N PHE A 4 -11.36 -4.21 14.58
CA PHE A 4 -10.06 -3.90 13.99
C PHE A 4 -9.89 -4.53 12.59
N LEU A 5 -10.33 -5.79 12.43
CA LEU A 5 -10.30 -6.47 11.13
C LEU A 5 -11.20 -5.78 10.09
N PHE A 6 -12.37 -5.30 10.51
CA PHE A 6 -13.30 -4.63 9.58
C PHE A 6 -12.83 -3.22 9.20
N THR A 7 -12.29 -2.44 10.12
CA THR A 7 -11.75 -1.11 9.81
C THR A 7 -10.50 -1.19 8.94
N GLY A 8 -9.61 -2.14 9.21
CA GLY A 8 -8.45 -2.42 8.36
C GLY A 8 -8.87 -2.83 6.94
N LEU A 9 -9.86 -3.73 6.83
CA LEU A 9 -10.36 -4.22 5.55
C LEU A 9 -10.77 -3.10 4.60
N PHE A 10 -11.66 -2.22 5.02
CA PHE A 10 -12.14 -1.14 4.16
C PHE A 10 -11.03 -0.14 3.84
N TYR A 11 -10.20 0.19 4.82
CA TYR A 11 -9.13 1.14 4.65
C TYR A 11 -8.06 0.64 3.68
N GLU A 12 -7.54 -0.56 3.85
CA GLU A 12 -6.49 -1.11 2.99
C GLU A 12 -7.00 -1.36 1.57
N ILE A 13 -8.21 -1.91 1.40
CA ILE A 13 -8.80 -2.10 0.08
C ILE A 13 -8.94 -0.76 -0.65
N LEU A 14 -9.50 0.27 -0.01
CA LEU A 14 -9.67 1.58 -0.63
C LEU A 14 -8.32 2.24 -0.95
N LEU A 15 -7.36 2.14 -0.04
CA LEU A 15 -6.04 2.70 -0.22
C LEU A 15 -5.35 2.11 -1.46
N TYR A 16 -5.27 0.78 -1.54
CA TYR A 16 -4.61 0.13 -2.66
C TYR A 16 -5.41 0.20 -3.96
N MET A 17 -6.73 0.34 -3.87
CA MET A 17 -7.56 0.67 -5.01
C MET A 17 -7.18 2.04 -5.60
N LEU A 18 -6.95 3.04 -4.76
CA LEU A 18 -6.51 4.38 -5.20
C LEU A 18 -5.08 4.35 -5.74
N ILE A 19 -4.14 3.69 -5.06
CA ILE A 19 -2.76 3.56 -5.52
C ILE A 19 -2.71 2.88 -6.89
N ALA A 20 -3.37 1.74 -7.05
CA ALA A 20 -3.36 0.99 -8.29
C ALA A 20 -4.04 1.75 -9.44
N SER A 21 -5.16 2.44 -9.18
CA SER A 21 -5.80 3.29 -10.19
C SER A 21 -4.90 4.46 -10.61
N LEU A 22 -4.20 5.07 -9.66
CA LEU A 22 -3.25 6.16 -9.93
C LEU A 22 -2.06 5.67 -10.77
N VAL A 23 -1.52 4.50 -10.47
CA VAL A 23 -0.42 3.90 -11.25
C VAL A 23 -0.86 3.57 -12.69
N VAL A 24 -2.11 3.15 -12.89
CA VAL A 24 -2.65 2.95 -14.26
C VAL A 24 -2.75 4.26 -15.03
N LEU A 25 -3.15 5.34 -14.36
CA LEU A 25 -3.28 6.66 -14.98
C LEU A 25 -1.91 7.31 -15.24
N ILE A 26 -0.99 7.16 -14.31
CA ILE A 26 0.34 7.80 -14.33
C ILE A 26 1.39 6.71 -14.02
N PRO A 27 1.79 5.88 -14.99
CA PRO A 27 2.71 4.77 -14.76
C PRO A 27 4.18 5.22 -14.70
N LYS A 28 4.46 6.29 -13.96
CA LYS A 28 5.80 6.86 -13.79
C LYS A 28 6.37 6.47 -12.42
N PRO A 29 7.69 6.25 -12.32
CA PRO A 29 8.33 6.09 -11.02
C PRO A 29 8.17 7.36 -10.18
N GLY A 30 8.01 7.21 -8.87
CA GLY A 30 7.78 8.30 -7.92
C GLY A 30 6.31 8.59 -7.62
N VAL A 31 5.38 8.05 -8.39
CA VAL A 31 3.95 8.32 -8.20
C VAL A 31 3.40 7.77 -6.89
N VAL A 32 3.86 6.59 -6.48
CA VAL A 32 3.46 5.97 -5.22
C VAL A 32 4.05 6.74 -4.04
N SER A 33 5.31 7.12 -4.15
CA SER A 33 6.01 7.92 -3.12
C SER A 33 5.33 9.27 -2.93
N LEU A 34 4.98 9.94 -4.02
CA LEU A 34 4.25 11.21 -3.99
C LEU A 34 2.87 11.05 -3.31
N PHE A 35 2.11 10.02 -3.70
CA PHE A 35 0.81 9.73 -3.10
C PHE A 35 0.92 9.49 -1.59
N THR A 36 1.92 8.69 -1.17
CA THR A 36 2.15 8.39 0.24
C THR A 36 2.54 9.65 1.04
N MET A 37 3.32 10.55 0.44
CA MET A 37 3.69 11.81 1.06
C MET A 37 2.47 12.73 1.25
N VAL A 38 1.64 12.86 0.23
CA VAL A 38 0.38 13.62 0.31
C VAL A 38 -0.55 13.02 1.37
N ARG A 39 -0.68 11.70 1.40
CA ARG A 39 -1.46 10.98 2.44
C ARG A 39 -0.94 11.27 3.84
N PHE A 40 0.38 11.24 4.06
CA PHE A 40 0.97 11.55 5.36
C PHE A 40 0.65 12.98 5.80
N LEU A 41 0.83 13.96 4.91
CA LEU A 41 0.52 15.35 5.20
C LEU A 41 -0.96 15.55 5.52
N LEU A 42 -1.86 15.06 4.66
CA LEU A 42 -3.31 15.17 4.88
C LEU A 42 -3.74 14.48 6.18
N GLY A 43 -3.23 13.27 6.43
CA GLY A 43 -3.50 12.54 7.66
C GLY A 43 -3.05 13.31 8.91
N GLY A 44 -1.84 13.86 8.88
CA GLY A 44 -1.29 14.68 9.96
C GLY A 44 -2.09 15.95 10.21
N PHE A 45 -2.54 16.63 9.16
CA PHE A 45 -3.42 17.82 9.29
C PHE A 45 -4.79 17.46 9.87
N ILE A 46 -5.42 16.36 9.42
CA ILE A 46 -6.75 15.95 9.88
C ILE A 46 -6.70 15.49 11.34
N THR A 47 -5.68 14.73 11.72
CA THR A 47 -5.55 14.18 13.09
C THR A 47 -4.85 15.13 14.06
N GLY A 48 -4.24 16.21 13.57
CA GLY A 48 -3.42 17.13 14.35
C GLY A 48 -2.13 16.49 14.89
N SER A 49 -1.72 15.32 14.35
CA SER A 49 -0.57 14.56 14.85
C SER A 49 0.39 14.20 13.73
N PHE A 50 1.62 14.72 13.82
CA PHE A 50 2.73 14.33 12.97
C PHE A 50 3.74 13.54 13.79
N THR A 51 3.74 12.21 13.67
CA THR A 51 4.70 11.39 14.39
C THR A 51 5.88 11.02 13.47
N PRO A 52 7.14 11.20 13.92
CA PRO A 52 8.31 10.80 13.12
C PRO A 52 8.29 9.32 12.74
N ILE A 53 7.75 8.48 13.63
CA ILE A 53 7.65 7.03 13.39
C ILE A 53 6.70 6.73 12.23
N SER A 54 5.52 7.38 12.20
CA SER A 54 4.59 7.22 11.08
C SER A 54 5.19 7.69 9.77
N PHE A 55 5.98 8.77 9.79
CA PHE A 55 6.70 9.22 8.62
C PHE A 55 7.72 8.20 8.12
N ILE A 56 8.52 7.63 9.03
CA ILE A 56 9.54 6.63 8.67
C ILE A 56 8.87 5.36 8.11
N THR A 57 7.86 4.82 8.80
CA THR A 57 7.18 3.59 8.36
C THR A 57 6.49 3.76 7.01
N LEU A 58 5.79 4.86 6.79
CA LEU A 58 5.15 5.18 5.52
C LEU A 58 6.17 5.39 4.39
N SER A 59 7.29 6.06 4.67
CA SER A 59 8.36 6.27 3.69
C SER A 59 9.01 4.94 3.28
N VAL A 60 9.29 4.07 4.24
CA VAL A 60 9.83 2.73 3.96
C VAL A 60 8.85 1.91 3.13
N SER A 61 7.56 1.91 3.49
CA SER A 61 6.51 1.21 2.72
C SER A 61 6.40 1.74 1.28
N ALA A 62 6.47 3.07 1.11
CA ALA A 62 6.42 3.69 -0.22
C ALA A 62 7.61 3.29 -1.08
N VAL A 63 8.82 3.29 -0.51
CA VAL A 63 10.04 2.90 -1.23
C VAL A 63 9.99 1.42 -1.62
N ILE A 64 9.58 0.54 -0.72
CA ILE A 64 9.45 -0.91 -1.01
C ILE A 64 8.46 -1.10 -2.18
N LEU A 65 7.29 -0.50 -2.11
CA LEU A 65 6.26 -0.63 -3.14
C LEU A 65 6.72 -0.03 -4.48
N GLU A 66 7.37 1.13 -4.46
CA GLU A 66 7.90 1.79 -5.64
C GLU A 66 8.96 0.93 -6.35
N VAL A 67 9.93 0.42 -5.58
CA VAL A 67 11.01 -0.45 -6.10
C VAL A 67 10.42 -1.73 -6.69
N MET A 68 9.47 -2.35 -6.01
CA MET A 68 8.83 -3.57 -6.49
C MET A 68 8.00 -3.33 -7.76
N MET A 69 7.27 -2.21 -7.86
CA MET A 69 6.54 -1.85 -9.07
C MET A 69 7.48 -1.56 -10.25
N TYR A 70 8.59 -0.89 -9.98
CA TYR A 70 9.60 -0.61 -11.00
C TYR A 70 10.28 -1.90 -11.49
N THR A 71 10.75 -2.75 -10.60
CA THR A 71 11.41 -4.02 -10.96
C THR A 71 10.45 -5.00 -11.64
N ALA A 72 9.18 -4.96 -11.28
CA ALA A 72 8.15 -5.73 -11.97
C ALA A 72 7.72 -5.13 -13.32
N GLY A 73 8.26 -3.99 -13.75
CA GLY A 73 7.92 -3.34 -15.02
C GLY A 73 6.47 -2.81 -15.07
N ILE A 74 5.89 -2.51 -13.91
CA ILE A 74 4.57 -1.88 -13.80
C ILE A 74 4.69 -0.37 -14.04
N THR A 75 5.77 0.22 -13.52
CA THR A 75 6.15 1.63 -13.73
C THR A 75 7.49 1.70 -14.42
N GLY A 76 7.81 2.79 -15.13
CA GLY A 76 9.13 2.99 -15.74
C GLY A 76 9.10 3.29 -17.23
N LYS A 77 10.11 2.81 -17.98
CA LYS A 77 10.29 3.15 -19.41
C LYS A 77 9.25 2.51 -20.33
N ASN A 78 8.90 1.25 -20.08
CA ASN A 78 7.88 0.50 -20.84
C ASN A 78 6.86 -0.07 -19.84
N PRO A 79 5.99 0.77 -19.27
CA PRO A 79 5.13 0.34 -18.20
C PRO A 79 3.99 -0.55 -18.70
N ASP A 80 3.74 -1.64 -17.99
CA ASP A 80 2.56 -2.51 -18.16
C ASP A 80 1.73 -2.60 -16.88
N PRO A 81 0.97 -1.54 -16.54
CA PRO A 81 0.10 -1.53 -15.38
C PRO A 81 -1.23 -2.26 -15.59
N GLY A 82 -1.49 -2.80 -16.78
CA GLY A 82 -2.78 -3.40 -17.13
C GLY A 82 -3.02 -4.80 -16.58
N ASN A 83 -1.97 -5.51 -16.20
CA ASN A 83 -2.06 -6.88 -15.70
C ASN A 83 -2.45 -6.89 -14.21
N ARG A 84 -3.74 -7.21 -13.95
CA ARG A 84 -4.33 -7.20 -12.61
C ARG A 84 -3.64 -8.16 -11.64
N LEU A 85 -3.33 -9.38 -12.12
CA LEU A 85 -2.67 -10.39 -11.30
C LEU A 85 -1.27 -9.92 -10.87
N ARG A 86 -0.50 -9.40 -11.83
CA ARG A 86 0.86 -8.93 -11.59
C ARG A 86 0.89 -7.76 -10.60
N VAL A 87 0.06 -6.75 -10.83
CA VAL A 87 -0.02 -5.58 -9.92
C VAL A 87 -0.54 -5.98 -8.55
N GLY A 88 -1.58 -6.81 -8.48
CA GLY A 88 -2.11 -7.32 -7.21
C GLY A 88 -1.06 -8.10 -6.40
N MET A 89 -0.32 -9.01 -7.06
CA MET A 89 0.75 -9.76 -6.41
C MET A 89 1.87 -8.87 -5.91
N VAL A 90 2.31 -7.90 -6.72
CA VAL A 90 3.36 -6.96 -6.35
C VAL A 90 2.93 -6.09 -5.16
N CYS A 91 1.72 -5.55 -5.19
CA CYS A 91 1.18 -4.79 -4.05
C CYS A 91 1.09 -5.65 -2.79
N GLY A 92 0.53 -6.86 -2.89
CA GLY A 92 0.39 -7.76 -1.74
C GLY A 92 1.72 -8.14 -1.12
N ILE A 93 2.70 -8.52 -1.93
CA ILE A 93 4.04 -8.88 -1.42
C ILE A 93 4.75 -7.65 -0.83
N ALA A 94 4.66 -6.50 -1.49
CA ALA A 94 5.26 -5.27 -0.99
C ALA A 94 4.69 -4.88 0.37
N ASP A 95 3.36 -5.02 0.54
CA ASP A 95 2.70 -4.69 1.80
C ASP A 95 3.00 -5.70 2.91
N MET A 96 3.12 -6.98 2.57
CA MET A 96 3.62 -8.00 3.53
C MET A 96 5.01 -7.63 4.07
N ILE A 97 5.94 -7.24 3.18
CA ILE A 97 7.31 -6.89 3.58
C ILE A 97 7.29 -5.62 4.44
N SER A 98 6.56 -4.58 4.01
CA SER A 98 6.45 -3.33 4.75
C SER A 98 5.72 -3.49 6.08
N GLY A 99 4.71 -4.34 6.13
CA GLY A 99 4.01 -4.72 7.36
C GLY A 99 4.93 -5.39 8.36
N TYR A 100 5.73 -6.36 7.93
CA TYR A 100 6.72 -7.00 8.78
C TYR A 100 7.74 -6.01 9.34
N VAL A 101 8.28 -5.12 8.50
CA VAL A 101 9.20 -4.06 8.93
C VAL A 101 8.53 -3.13 9.94
N SER A 102 7.31 -2.69 9.66
CA SER A 102 6.54 -1.81 10.55
C SER A 102 6.28 -2.46 11.91
N PHE A 103 5.83 -3.72 11.95
CA PHE A 103 5.66 -4.47 13.20
C PHE A 103 6.96 -4.58 13.99
N SER A 104 8.07 -4.88 13.31
CA SER A 104 9.39 -4.98 13.95
C SER A 104 9.81 -3.65 14.59
N VAL A 105 9.62 -2.53 13.89
CA VAL A 105 9.89 -1.20 14.41
C VAL A 105 9.02 -0.89 15.64
N TRP A 106 7.71 -1.18 15.56
CA TRP A 106 6.79 -0.95 16.68
C TRP A 106 7.12 -1.81 17.89
N MET A 107 7.44 -3.10 17.70
CA MET A 107 7.85 -3.99 18.81
C MET A 107 9.08 -3.48 19.52
N VAL A 108 10.09 -3.04 18.76
CA VAL A 108 11.35 -2.54 19.37
C VAL A 108 11.13 -1.22 20.10
N LEU A 109 10.44 -0.25 19.49
CA LEU A 109 10.29 1.09 20.04
C LEU A 109 9.35 1.14 21.25
N TYR A 110 8.25 0.40 21.20
CA TYR A 110 7.24 0.41 22.26
C TYR A 110 7.31 -0.78 23.21
N ARG A 111 8.31 -1.67 23.03
CA ARG A 111 8.47 -2.91 23.81
C ARG A 111 7.18 -3.76 23.83
N LEU A 112 6.46 -3.78 22.73
CA LEU A 112 5.23 -4.54 22.58
C LEU A 112 5.58 -5.97 22.16
N PHE A 113 5.01 -6.95 22.84
CA PHE A 113 5.17 -8.36 22.49
C PHE A 113 3.84 -8.86 21.91
N TYR A 114 3.83 -9.09 20.60
CA TYR A 114 2.72 -9.77 19.93
C TYR A 114 3.08 -11.24 19.71
N SER A 115 2.06 -12.11 19.77
CA SER A 115 2.29 -13.50 19.43
C SER A 115 2.63 -13.63 17.93
N ASN A 116 3.53 -14.56 17.59
CA ASN A 116 3.93 -14.81 16.20
C ASN A 116 2.71 -15.10 15.30
N TRP A 117 1.71 -15.81 15.81
CA TRP A 117 0.47 -16.08 15.10
C TRP A 117 -0.33 -14.82 14.75
N TYR A 118 -0.41 -13.87 15.66
CA TYR A 118 -1.10 -12.61 15.42
C TYR A 118 -0.40 -11.81 14.32
N ILE A 119 0.93 -11.73 14.37
CA ILE A 119 1.74 -11.02 13.36
C ILE A 119 1.57 -11.69 11.99
N MET A 120 1.68 -13.02 11.93
CA MET A 120 1.53 -13.77 10.68
C MET A 120 0.13 -13.63 10.09
N ALA A 121 -0.91 -13.75 10.90
CA ALA A 121 -2.29 -13.59 10.45
C ALA A 121 -2.56 -12.18 9.93
N ASN A 122 -2.07 -11.16 10.62
CA ASN A 122 -2.23 -9.77 10.19
C ASN A 122 -1.50 -9.49 8.87
N ILE A 123 -0.25 -9.92 8.74
CA ILE A 123 0.54 -9.73 7.51
C ILE A 123 -0.10 -10.46 6.32
N LEU A 124 -0.65 -11.67 6.52
CA LEU A 124 -1.28 -12.42 5.43
C LEU A 124 -2.64 -11.86 5.05
N ILE A 125 -3.47 -11.50 6.02
CA ILE A 125 -4.84 -11.04 5.76
C ILE A 125 -4.85 -9.57 5.36
N ASP A 126 -4.30 -8.69 6.18
CA ASP A 126 -4.28 -7.25 5.88
C ASP A 126 -3.24 -6.93 4.80
N GLY A 127 -2.00 -7.39 4.99
CA GLY A 127 -0.91 -7.07 4.09
C GLY A 127 -1.02 -7.71 2.72
N PHE A 128 -1.47 -8.94 2.59
CA PHE A 128 -1.56 -9.58 1.27
C PHE A 128 -2.98 -9.56 0.70
N LEU A 129 -3.95 -10.13 1.41
CA LEU A 129 -5.26 -10.40 0.83
C LEU A 129 -6.03 -9.12 0.50
N TYR A 130 -6.12 -8.18 1.45
CA TYR A 130 -6.87 -6.95 1.26
C TYR A 130 -6.18 -6.02 0.26
N THR A 131 -4.86 -5.96 0.30
CA THR A 131 -4.03 -5.21 -0.65
C THR A 131 -4.18 -5.76 -2.08
N PHE A 132 -4.13 -7.08 -2.24
CA PHE A 132 -4.35 -7.73 -3.53
C PHE A 132 -5.74 -7.42 -4.10
N ILE A 133 -6.78 -7.54 -3.29
CA ILE A 133 -8.16 -7.23 -3.68
C ILE A 133 -8.29 -5.75 -4.07
N GLY A 134 -7.75 -4.86 -3.24
CA GLY A 134 -7.76 -3.42 -3.51
C GLY A 134 -7.09 -3.06 -4.82
N ALA A 135 -5.88 -3.59 -5.06
CA ALA A 135 -5.15 -3.37 -6.30
C ALA A 135 -5.88 -3.94 -7.52
N TRP A 136 -6.49 -5.12 -7.40
CA TRP A 136 -7.29 -5.73 -8.46
C TRP A 136 -8.46 -4.83 -8.91
N PHE A 137 -9.21 -4.31 -7.95
CA PHE A 137 -10.30 -3.36 -8.24
C PHE A 137 -9.78 -2.01 -8.74
N GLY A 138 -8.64 -1.55 -8.21
CA GLY A 138 -8.02 -0.29 -8.60
C GLY A 138 -7.62 -0.25 -10.07
N ILE A 139 -7.09 -1.34 -10.61
CA ILE A 139 -6.76 -1.42 -12.04
C ILE A 139 -8.02 -1.34 -12.89
N SER A 140 -9.10 -1.98 -12.45
CA SER A 140 -10.38 -1.89 -13.16
C SER A 140 -10.92 -0.46 -13.19
N LEU A 141 -10.82 0.24 -12.07
CA LEU A 141 -11.19 1.64 -11.95
C LEU A 141 -10.29 2.53 -12.80
N GLY A 142 -8.97 2.38 -12.69
CA GLY A 142 -8.00 3.15 -13.46
C GLY A 142 -8.19 3.01 -14.98
N ASN A 143 -8.44 1.80 -15.46
CA ASN A 143 -8.73 1.56 -16.88
C ASN A 143 -10.04 2.21 -17.35
N ARG A 144 -11.05 2.29 -16.49
CA ARG A 144 -12.29 3.01 -16.81
C ARG A 144 -12.07 4.52 -16.85
N LEU A 145 -11.35 5.05 -15.87
CA LEU A 145 -11.04 6.49 -15.79
C LEU A 145 -10.19 6.92 -17.01
N LYS A 146 -9.22 6.11 -17.41
CA LYS A 146 -8.39 6.38 -18.59
C LYS A 146 -9.22 6.51 -19.86
N LYS A 147 -10.19 5.61 -20.06
CA LYS A 147 -11.11 5.65 -21.24
C LYS A 147 -12.04 6.86 -21.26
N VAL A 148 -12.31 7.49 -20.11
CA VAL A 148 -13.15 8.69 -20.03
C VAL A 148 -12.31 9.95 -20.27
N ALA A 149 -11.01 9.88 -20.00
CA ALA A 149 -10.08 11.01 -20.15
C ALA A 149 -9.49 11.13 -21.59
N GLU A 150 -9.57 10.07 -22.39
CA GLU A 150 -9.24 10.03 -23.83
C GLU A 150 -10.43 10.42 -24.68
#